data_eb4b8f4b400b475e417826aa3cec46bf
#
_entry.id   eb4b8f4b400b475e417826aa3cec46bf
#
_cell.length_a   1.000
_cell.length_b   1.000
_cell.length_c   1.000
_cell.angle_alpha   90.00
_cell.angle_beta   90.00
_cell.angle_gamma   90.00
#
_symmetry.space_group_name_H-M   'P 1'
#
loop_
_entity.id
_entity.type
_entity.pdbx_description
1 polymer ?
#
loop_
_entity_poly.entity_id
_entity_poly.type
_entity_poly.pdbx_seq_one_letter_code
_entity_poly.pdbx_strand_id
1 'polypeptide(L)'
;LDQRENRQAAAAYAAGRRVLDMFCYSGGFGVASAVSGNASSVLSVDSSLKAVSLARANAELNNATTMSVEQADAFEKLSSLHENGEKFGMVVLDPPKFARSRASASDALRAYHRINRLGVDLLEPGGILVTCSCSGAISRDDFLMMLSAVGQRSGRTLQLLEHRGAAIDHPVNLH
;
A
#
# COMPACT_ATOMS: atom_id res chain seq x y z
N LEU A 1 -12.02 7.77 1.75
CA LEU A 1 -13.13 7.65 0.78
C LEU A 1 -12.60 7.55 -0.65
N ASP A 2 -11.60 8.33 -1.02
CA ASP A 2 -10.95 8.36 -2.34
C ASP A 2 -10.42 6.98 -2.81
N GLN A 3 -10.05 6.10 -1.90
CA GLN A 3 -9.56 4.75 -2.19
C GLN A 3 -10.65 3.65 -2.18
N ARG A 4 -11.94 3.99 -2.09
CA ARG A 4 -13.02 2.98 -1.95
C ARG A 4 -13.01 1.94 -3.07
N GLU A 5 -12.99 2.40 -4.32
CA GLU A 5 -13.00 1.52 -5.50
C GLU A 5 -11.65 0.80 -5.67
N ASN A 6 -10.55 1.45 -5.30
CA ASN A 6 -9.23 0.86 -5.34
C ASN A 6 -9.07 -0.27 -4.33
N ARG A 7 -9.71 -0.19 -3.15
CA ARG A 7 -9.76 -1.29 -2.17
C ARG A 7 -10.45 -2.52 -2.73
N GLN A 8 -11.56 -2.34 -3.44
CA GLN A 8 -12.28 -3.45 -4.09
C GLN A 8 -11.45 -4.07 -5.23
N ALA A 9 -10.81 -3.23 -6.07
CA ALA A 9 -9.94 -3.72 -7.13
C ALA A 9 -8.73 -4.49 -6.55
N ALA A 10 -8.08 -3.95 -5.51
CA ALA A 10 -6.97 -4.62 -4.83
C ALA A 10 -7.39 -5.95 -4.20
N ALA A 11 -8.59 -6.03 -3.58
CA ALA A 11 -9.10 -7.25 -2.98
C ALA A 11 -9.21 -8.41 -3.98
N ALA A 12 -9.48 -8.15 -5.25
CA ALA A 12 -9.55 -9.18 -6.28
C ALA A 12 -8.21 -9.94 -6.48
N TYR A 13 -7.09 -9.34 -6.09
CA TYR A 13 -5.76 -9.94 -6.17
C TYR A 13 -5.31 -10.62 -4.86
N ALA A 14 -6.11 -10.56 -3.79
CA ALA A 14 -5.70 -11.02 -2.45
C ALA A 14 -5.94 -12.52 -2.20
N ALA A 15 -6.73 -13.20 -3.03
CA ALA A 15 -7.18 -14.57 -2.80
C ALA A 15 -6.04 -15.56 -2.50
N GLY A 16 -6.10 -16.20 -1.33
CA GLY A 16 -5.12 -17.17 -0.85
C GLY A 16 -3.74 -16.57 -0.49
N ARG A 17 -3.54 -15.26 -0.61
CA ARG A 17 -2.25 -14.61 -0.38
C ARG A 17 -2.11 -14.15 1.07
N ARG A 18 -0.87 -14.10 1.55
CA ARG A 18 -0.49 -13.28 2.71
C ARG A 18 -0.41 -11.83 2.24
N VAL A 19 -1.13 -10.94 2.91
CA VAL A 19 -1.21 -9.51 2.57
C VAL A 19 -0.55 -8.67 3.65
N LEU A 20 0.29 -7.71 3.24
CA LEU A 20 0.83 -6.65 4.09
C LEU A 20 0.20 -5.32 3.67
N ASP A 21 -0.51 -4.66 4.60
CA ASP A 21 -1.19 -3.37 4.40
C ASP A 21 -0.51 -2.31 5.25
N MET A 22 0.36 -1.52 4.63
CA MET A 22 1.13 -0.45 5.28
C MET A 22 0.42 0.89 5.18
N PHE A 23 0.52 1.70 6.24
CA PHE A 23 -0.25 2.95 6.39
C PHE A 23 -1.75 2.68 6.38
N CYS A 24 -2.16 1.65 7.09
CA CYS A 24 -3.51 1.10 6.98
C CYS A 24 -4.63 2.06 7.42
N TYR A 25 -4.32 3.10 8.22
CA TYR A 25 -5.26 4.06 8.78
C TYR A 25 -6.46 3.35 9.44
N SER A 26 -7.63 3.37 8.79
CA SER A 26 -8.84 2.68 9.27
C SER A 26 -8.90 1.19 8.89
N GLY A 27 -7.85 0.62 8.31
CA GLY A 27 -7.78 -0.77 7.89
C GLY A 27 -8.54 -1.09 6.59
N GLY A 28 -8.83 -0.09 5.76
CA GLY A 28 -9.73 -0.27 4.63
C GLY A 28 -9.26 -1.26 3.57
N PHE A 29 -7.96 -1.27 3.20
CA PHE A 29 -7.38 -2.27 2.30
C PHE A 29 -7.31 -3.64 2.97
N GLY A 30 -6.90 -3.67 4.27
CA GLY A 30 -6.82 -4.91 5.04
C GLY A 30 -8.16 -5.61 5.17
N VAL A 31 -9.22 -4.90 5.58
CA VAL A 31 -10.58 -5.45 5.69
C VAL A 31 -11.08 -5.94 4.33
N ALA A 32 -10.91 -5.16 3.26
CA ALA A 32 -11.33 -5.58 1.92
C ALA A 32 -10.59 -6.85 1.47
N SER A 33 -9.27 -6.93 1.71
CA SER A 33 -8.46 -8.10 1.39
C SER A 33 -8.88 -9.34 2.19
N ALA A 34 -9.17 -9.19 3.49
CA ALA A 34 -9.57 -10.29 4.36
C ALA A 34 -10.98 -10.82 4.02
N VAL A 35 -11.94 -9.91 3.84
CA VAL A 35 -13.36 -10.28 3.72
C VAL A 35 -13.76 -10.58 2.27
N SER A 36 -13.53 -9.62 1.38
CA SER A 36 -13.93 -9.74 -0.03
C SER A 36 -12.87 -10.46 -0.87
N GLY A 37 -11.60 -10.28 -0.52
CA GLY A 37 -10.45 -10.83 -1.25
C GLY A 37 -10.07 -12.23 -0.85
N ASN A 38 -10.63 -12.79 0.23
CA ASN A 38 -10.27 -14.14 0.75
C ASN A 38 -8.75 -14.31 0.96
N ALA A 39 -8.08 -13.28 1.50
CA ALA A 39 -6.68 -13.37 1.87
C ALA A 39 -6.47 -14.45 2.95
N SER A 40 -5.38 -15.22 2.83
CA SER A 40 -5.04 -16.25 3.83
C SER A 40 -4.66 -15.63 5.19
N SER A 41 -4.00 -14.48 5.15
CA SER A 41 -3.74 -13.64 6.32
C SER A 41 -3.48 -12.20 5.88
N VAL A 42 -3.78 -11.24 6.76
CA VAL A 42 -3.51 -9.82 6.56
C VAL A 42 -2.80 -9.26 7.79
N LEU A 43 -1.66 -8.60 7.57
CA LEU A 43 -0.99 -7.78 8.56
C LEU A 43 -1.17 -6.31 8.16
N SER A 44 -1.95 -5.56 8.93
CA SER A 44 -2.15 -4.12 8.73
C SER A 44 -1.35 -3.33 9.74
N VAL A 45 -0.61 -2.32 9.28
CA VAL A 45 0.35 -1.55 10.10
C VAL A 45 0.11 -0.06 9.94
N ASP A 46 0.08 0.66 11.06
CA ASP A 46 0.08 2.13 11.10
C ASP A 46 0.87 2.64 12.30
N SER A 47 1.47 3.80 12.20
CA SER A 47 2.21 4.42 13.31
C SER A 47 1.30 5.07 14.35
N SER A 48 0.09 5.46 13.97
CA SER A 48 -0.89 6.12 14.83
C SER A 48 -1.69 5.13 15.66
N LEU A 49 -1.58 5.20 16.99
CA LEU A 49 -2.39 4.39 17.89
C LEU A 49 -3.90 4.55 17.64
N LYS A 50 -4.34 5.78 17.29
CA LYS A 50 -5.75 6.05 16.97
C LYS A 50 -6.17 5.33 15.70
N ALA A 51 -5.32 5.29 14.66
CA ALA A 51 -5.57 4.56 13.42
C ALA A 51 -5.64 3.05 13.68
N VAL A 52 -4.69 2.51 14.44
CA VAL A 52 -4.65 1.09 14.85
C VAL A 52 -5.91 0.68 15.61
N SER A 53 -6.36 1.50 16.57
CA SER A 53 -7.60 1.23 17.32
C SER A 53 -8.82 1.21 16.40
N LEU A 54 -8.89 2.15 15.45
CA LEU A 54 -9.96 2.21 14.46
C LEU A 54 -9.94 1.02 13.51
N ALA A 55 -8.75 0.63 13.04
CA ALA A 55 -8.58 -0.53 12.15
C ALA A 55 -9.00 -1.84 12.84
N ARG A 56 -8.67 -2.02 14.13
CA ARG A 56 -9.13 -3.17 14.91
C ARG A 56 -10.65 -3.21 15.05
N ALA A 57 -11.26 -2.10 15.42
CA ALA A 57 -12.72 -2.01 15.51
C ALA A 57 -13.41 -2.32 14.16
N ASN A 58 -12.86 -1.81 13.05
CA ASN A 58 -13.38 -2.11 11.72
C ASN A 58 -13.18 -3.58 11.32
N ALA A 59 -12.06 -4.21 11.69
CA ALA A 59 -11.84 -5.64 11.47
C ALA A 59 -12.87 -6.49 12.22
N GLU A 60 -13.15 -6.18 13.47
CA GLU A 60 -14.19 -6.83 14.28
C GLU A 60 -15.58 -6.65 13.67
N LEU A 61 -15.98 -5.43 13.34
CA LEU A 61 -17.29 -5.10 12.76
C LEU A 61 -17.54 -5.84 11.43
N ASN A 62 -16.50 -6.13 10.68
CA ASN A 62 -16.58 -6.81 9.38
C ASN A 62 -16.25 -8.30 9.44
N ASN A 63 -16.04 -8.87 10.63
CA ASN A 63 -15.62 -10.27 10.81
C ASN A 63 -14.36 -10.63 10.00
N ALA A 64 -13.40 -9.71 9.89
CA ALA A 64 -12.13 -9.92 9.19
C ALA A 64 -11.16 -10.77 10.04
N THR A 65 -11.50 -12.03 10.27
CA THR A 65 -10.82 -12.94 11.22
C THR A 65 -9.38 -13.26 10.84
N THR A 66 -9.01 -13.11 9.57
CA THR A 66 -7.64 -13.31 9.08
C THR A 66 -6.77 -12.06 9.18
N MET A 67 -7.31 -10.93 9.67
CA MET A 67 -6.61 -9.66 9.78
C MET A 67 -6.07 -9.42 11.19
N SER A 68 -4.79 -9.10 11.28
CA SER A 68 -4.13 -8.57 12.48
C SER A 68 -3.69 -7.12 12.26
N VAL A 69 -3.65 -6.33 13.34
CA VAL A 69 -3.30 -4.90 13.28
C VAL A 69 -2.20 -4.60 14.29
N GLU A 70 -1.12 -3.98 13.82
CA GLU A 70 0.07 -3.64 14.60
C GLU A 70 0.37 -2.14 14.55
N GLN A 71 0.85 -1.58 15.66
CA GLN A 71 1.39 -0.22 15.69
C GLN A 71 2.90 -0.25 15.46
N ALA A 72 3.36 0.34 14.35
CA ALA A 72 4.80 0.49 14.08
C ALA A 72 5.06 1.61 13.07
N ASP A 73 6.29 2.13 13.04
CA ASP A 73 6.77 2.95 11.93
C ASP A 73 6.90 2.09 10.67
N ALA A 74 6.47 2.63 9.54
CA ALA A 74 6.40 1.88 8.29
C ALA A 74 7.79 1.47 7.76
N PHE A 75 8.77 2.35 7.82
CA PHE A 75 10.12 2.07 7.32
C PHE A 75 10.85 1.06 8.21
N GLU A 76 10.71 1.20 9.53
CA GLU A 76 11.28 0.27 10.52
C GLU A 76 10.65 -1.10 10.37
N LYS A 77 9.31 -1.16 10.26
CA LYS A 77 8.59 -2.44 10.12
C LYS A 77 8.95 -3.16 8.83
N LEU A 78 8.96 -2.47 7.68
CA LEU A 78 9.36 -3.09 6.40
C LEU A 78 10.79 -3.60 6.44
N SER A 79 11.72 -2.86 7.05
CA SER A 79 13.11 -3.28 7.21
C SER A 79 13.22 -4.52 8.10
N SER A 80 12.56 -4.53 9.25
CA SER A 80 12.53 -5.68 10.17
C SER A 80 11.94 -6.93 9.53
N LEU A 81 10.82 -6.80 8.78
CA LEU A 81 10.23 -7.92 8.06
C LEU A 81 11.19 -8.50 7.01
N HIS A 82 11.91 -7.62 6.30
CA HIS A 82 12.92 -8.04 5.32
C HIS A 82 14.10 -8.77 5.98
N GLU A 83 14.63 -8.26 7.08
CA GLU A 83 15.72 -8.87 7.85
C GLU A 83 15.33 -10.25 8.40
N ASN A 84 14.06 -10.42 8.76
CA ASN A 84 13.51 -11.69 9.22
C ASN A 84 13.17 -12.67 8.08
N GLY A 85 13.41 -12.31 6.82
CA GLY A 85 13.12 -13.16 5.66
C GLY A 85 11.63 -13.33 5.35
N GLU A 86 10.77 -12.48 5.90
CA GLU A 86 9.32 -12.52 5.67
C GLU A 86 8.99 -12.21 4.21
N LYS A 87 7.99 -12.92 3.67
CA LYS A 87 7.48 -12.71 2.30
C LYS A 87 5.96 -12.65 2.29
N PHE A 88 5.44 -11.89 1.32
CA PHE A 88 4.01 -11.67 1.13
C PHE A 88 3.63 -11.87 -0.34
N GLY A 89 2.47 -12.46 -0.56
CA GLY A 89 1.90 -12.55 -1.90
C GLY A 89 1.33 -11.22 -2.40
N MET A 90 1.02 -10.28 -1.47
CA MET A 90 0.57 -8.94 -1.81
C MET A 90 1.06 -7.93 -0.77
N VAL A 91 1.55 -6.77 -1.24
CA VAL A 91 1.94 -5.63 -0.40
C VAL A 91 1.18 -4.39 -0.86
N VAL A 92 0.51 -3.72 0.08
CA VAL A 92 -0.20 -2.45 -0.12
C VAL A 92 0.59 -1.33 0.54
N LEU A 93 0.86 -0.27 -0.22
CA LEU A 93 1.54 0.95 0.23
C LEU A 93 0.65 2.15 -0.10
N ASP A 94 -0.07 2.67 0.88
CA ASP A 94 -0.91 3.89 0.76
C ASP A 94 -0.40 4.99 1.71
N PRO A 95 0.84 5.51 1.47
CA PRO A 95 1.48 6.43 2.38
C PRO A 95 0.79 7.80 2.39
N PRO A 96 0.97 8.58 3.47
CA PRO A 96 0.53 9.96 3.52
C PRO A 96 1.26 10.80 2.46
N LYS A 97 0.75 12.00 2.22
CA LYS A 97 1.30 12.92 1.23
C LYS A 97 2.75 13.33 1.57
N PHE A 98 3.72 12.81 0.83
CA PHE A 98 5.13 13.16 1.01
C PHE A 98 5.51 14.53 0.42
N ALA A 99 4.87 14.96 -0.69
CA ALA A 99 5.09 16.29 -1.26
C ALA A 99 3.91 17.22 -0.94
N ARG A 100 4.19 18.37 -0.35
CA ARG A 100 3.22 19.45 -0.11
C ARG A 100 3.28 20.54 -1.18
N SER A 101 4.38 20.61 -1.95
CA SER A 101 4.61 21.57 -3.01
C SER A 101 5.50 20.97 -4.11
N ARG A 102 5.58 21.63 -5.25
CA ARG A 102 6.50 21.25 -6.34
C ARG A 102 7.97 21.27 -5.90
N ALA A 103 8.34 22.21 -5.02
CA ALA A 103 9.71 22.30 -4.50
C ALA A 103 10.13 21.04 -3.70
N SER A 104 9.18 20.32 -3.11
CA SER A 104 9.45 19.07 -2.36
C SER A 104 9.22 17.80 -3.19
N ALA A 105 8.97 17.89 -4.50
CA ALA A 105 8.66 16.73 -5.33
C ALA A 105 9.83 15.74 -5.43
N SER A 106 11.07 16.23 -5.55
CA SER A 106 12.26 15.36 -5.62
C SER A 106 12.48 14.56 -4.33
N ASP A 107 12.27 15.18 -3.16
CA ASP A 107 12.38 14.51 -1.86
C ASP A 107 11.27 13.47 -1.68
N ALA A 108 10.07 13.81 -2.11
CA ALA A 108 8.95 12.88 -2.09
C ALA A 108 9.19 11.67 -3.01
N LEU A 109 9.72 11.88 -4.22
CA LEU A 109 10.07 10.76 -5.11
C LEU A 109 11.15 9.85 -4.48
N ARG A 110 12.12 10.41 -3.76
CA ARG A 110 13.10 9.61 -3.00
C ARG A 110 12.42 8.78 -1.90
N ALA A 111 11.47 9.37 -1.17
CA ALA A 111 10.71 8.66 -0.14
C ALA A 111 9.84 7.55 -0.75
N TYR A 112 9.12 7.84 -1.85
CA TYR A 112 8.35 6.83 -2.59
C TYR A 112 9.25 5.72 -3.12
N HIS A 113 10.40 6.05 -3.70
CA HIS A 113 11.37 5.05 -4.17
C HIS A 113 11.81 4.13 -3.04
N ARG A 114 12.19 4.69 -1.88
CA ARG A 114 12.65 3.91 -0.72
C ARG A 114 11.57 2.95 -0.23
N ILE A 115 10.34 3.45 -0.02
CA ILE A 115 9.27 2.61 0.53
C ILE A 115 8.81 1.54 -0.47
N ASN A 116 8.72 1.87 -1.75
CA ASN A 116 8.35 0.90 -2.79
C ASN A 116 9.41 -0.17 -2.96
N ARG A 117 10.70 0.17 -2.85
CA ARG A 117 11.77 -0.81 -2.88
C ARG A 117 11.64 -1.81 -1.73
N LEU A 118 11.47 -1.33 -0.49
CA LEU A 118 11.26 -2.20 0.67
C LEU A 118 10.02 -3.10 0.48
N GLY A 119 8.93 -2.56 -0.07
CA GLY A 119 7.74 -3.36 -0.39
C GLY A 119 8.01 -4.43 -1.45
N VAL A 120 8.72 -4.09 -2.53
CA VAL A 120 9.09 -5.04 -3.59
C VAL A 120 10.03 -6.14 -3.06
N ASP A 121 10.95 -5.80 -2.18
CA ASP A 121 11.88 -6.76 -1.57
C ASP A 121 11.15 -7.79 -0.67
N LEU A 122 9.95 -7.45 -0.16
CA LEU A 122 9.09 -8.35 0.61
C LEU A 122 8.14 -9.21 -0.24
N LEU A 123 8.00 -8.95 -1.55
CA LEU A 123 7.11 -9.73 -2.40
C LEU A 123 7.69 -11.09 -2.75
N GLU A 124 6.82 -12.09 -2.75
CA GLU A 124 7.07 -13.39 -3.39
C GLU A 124 7.24 -13.23 -4.91
N PRO A 125 7.84 -14.19 -5.62
CA PRO A 125 7.76 -14.26 -7.08
C PRO A 125 6.29 -14.30 -7.53
N GLY A 126 5.89 -13.44 -8.48
CA GLY A 126 4.49 -13.30 -8.91
C GLY A 126 3.59 -12.58 -7.90
N GLY A 127 4.17 -11.96 -6.88
CA GLY A 127 3.43 -11.14 -5.89
C GLY A 127 2.92 -9.83 -6.47
N ILE A 128 1.93 -9.24 -5.80
CA ILE A 128 1.23 -8.02 -6.21
C ILE A 128 1.67 -6.84 -5.35
N LEU A 129 2.11 -5.77 -5.98
CA LEU A 129 2.30 -4.47 -5.35
C LEU A 129 1.11 -3.57 -5.65
N VAL A 130 0.42 -3.12 -4.62
CA VAL A 130 -0.53 -2.00 -4.69
C VAL A 130 0.16 -0.78 -4.11
N THR A 131 0.38 0.25 -4.90
CA THR A 131 1.07 1.45 -4.42
C THR A 131 0.32 2.70 -4.83
N CYS A 132 0.14 3.62 -3.89
CA CYS A 132 -0.64 4.82 -4.05
C CYS A 132 0.22 6.08 -3.89
N SER A 133 -0.15 7.15 -4.60
CA SER A 133 0.37 8.50 -4.37
C SER A 133 -0.78 9.48 -4.29
N CYS A 134 -0.89 10.18 -3.17
CA CYS A 134 -1.83 11.30 -3.00
C CYS A 134 -1.14 12.67 -3.22
N SER A 135 0.08 12.72 -3.76
CA SER A 135 0.86 13.92 -3.96
C SER A 135 0.59 14.54 -5.33
N GLY A 136 -0.27 15.55 -5.42
CA GLY A 136 -0.57 16.24 -6.68
C GLY A 136 0.64 16.96 -7.33
N ALA A 137 1.78 17.06 -6.63
CA ALA A 137 3.04 17.59 -7.18
C ALA A 137 3.86 16.54 -7.95
N ILE A 138 3.48 15.26 -7.90
CA ILE A 138 4.13 14.15 -8.60
C ILE A 138 3.19 13.71 -9.72
N SER A 139 3.67 13.80 -10.95
CA SER A 139 2.92 13.34 -12.10
C SER A 139 2.84 11.80 -12.13
N ARG A 140 1.90 11.29 -12.91
CA ARG A 140 1.81 9.85 -13.19
C ARG A 140 3.11 9.30 -13.76
N ASP A 141 3.67 10.00 -14.73
CA ASP A 141 4.86 9.56 -15.44
C ASP A 141 6.08 9.53 -14.52
N ASP A 142 6.25 10.54 -13.65
CA ASP A 142 7.29 10.55 -12.61
C ASP A 142 7.15 9.36 -11.67
N PHE A 143 5.92 9.03 -11.26
CA PHE A 143 5.66 7.91 -10.38
C PHE A 143 5.97 6.56 -11.06
N LEU A 144 5.58 6.38 -12.33
CA LEU A 144 5.89 5.17 -13.11
C LEU A 144 7.40 5.03 -13.39
N MET A 145 8.09 6.12 -13.70
CA MET A 145 9.55 6.11 -13.84
C MET A 145 10.24 5.72 -12.53
N MET A 146 9.75 6.23 -11.40
CA MET A 146 10.26 5.86 -10.09
C MET A 146 10.06 4.36 -9.82
N LEU A 147 8.89 3.77 -10.15
CA LEU A 147 8.64 2.33 -9.99
C LEU A 147 9.52 1.49 -10.92
N SER A 148 9.76 1.93 -12.15
CA SER A 148 10.72 1.29 -13.06
C SER A 148 12.12 1.22 -12.44
N ALA A 149 12.60 2.33 -11.86
CA ALA A 149 13.88 2.37 -11.17
C ALA A 149 13.90 1.45 -9.92
N VAL A 150 12.78 1.31 -9.20
CA VAL A 150 12.65 0.33 -8.09
C VAL A 150 12.85 -1.09 -8.61
N GLY A 151 12.16 -1.49 -9.69
CA GLY A 151 12.31 -2.82 -10.30
C GLY A 151 13.74 -3.11 -10.69
N GLN A 152 14.39 -2.19 -11.40
CA GLN A 152 15.79 -2.34 -11.83
C GLN A 152 16.75 -2.55 -10.63
N ARG A 153 16.60 -1.74 -9.57
CA ARG A 153 17.45 -1.83 -8.38
C ARG A 153 17.21 -3.07 -7.52
N SER A 154 15.98 -3.59 -7.54
CA SER A 154 15.62 -4.84 -6.86
C SER A 154 15.93 -6.10 -7.71
N GLY A 155 16.42 -5.93 -8.94
CA GLY A 155 16.65 -7.05 -9.88
C GLY A 155 15.36 -7.77 -10.27
N ARG A 156 14.21 -7.08 -10.24
CA ARG A 156 12.89 -7.66 -10.51
C ARG A 156 12.19 -6.94 -11.67
N THR A 157 11.53 -7.70 -12.52
CA THR A 157 10.64 -7.14 -13.53
C THR A 157 9.29 -6.82 -12.90
N LEU A 158 8.90 -5.54 -12.95
CA LEU A 158 7.58 -5.08 -12.52
C LEU A 158 6.69 -4.90 -13.76
N GLN A 159 5.48 -5.45 -13.74
CA GLN A 159 4.48 -5.30 -14.78
C GLN A 159 3.32 -4.48 -14.25
N LEU A 160 2.92 -3.44 -14.98
CA LEU A 160 1.75 -2.65 -14.62
C LEU A 160 0.48 -3.40 -15.03
N LEU A 161 -0.31 -3.85 -14.05
CA LEU A 161 -1.58 -4.52 -14.28
C LEU A 161 -2.72 -3.52 -14.41
N GLU A 162 -2.80 -2.57 -13.48
CA GLU A 162 -3.83 -1.53 -13.46
C GLU A 162 -3.25 -0.17 -13.07
N HIS A 163 -3.81 0.87 -13.63
CA HIS A 163 -3.61 2.25 -13.19
C HIS A 163 -4.97 2.89 -12.94
N ARG A 164 -5.19 3.34 -11.70
CA ARG A 164 -6.48 3.89 -11.25
C ARG A 164 -6.30 5.27 -10.63
N GLY A 165 -7.33 6.09 -10.71
CA GLY A 165 -7.44 7.37 -10.01
C GLY A 165 -8.16 7.26 -8.67
N ALA A 166 -8.55 8.40 -8.13
CA ALA A 166 -9.48 8.49 -7.01
C ALA A 166 -10.87 7.98 -7.42
N ALA A 167 -11.68 7.56 -6.44
CA ALA A 167 -13.05 7.15 -6.66
C ALA A 167 -13.90 8.32 -7.21
N ILE A 168 -15.02 8.01 -7.86
CA ILE A 168 -15.88 9.00 -8.55
C ILE A 168 -16.49 10.07 -7.63
N ASP A 169 -16.57 9.80 -6.32
CA ASP A 169 -16.95 10.77 -5.29
C ASP A 169 -15.82 11.77 -4.94
N HIS A 170 -14.66 11.68 -5.60
CA HIS A 170 -13.55 12.62 -5.55
C HIS A 170 -13.21 13.14 -6.96
N PRO A 171 -14.10 13.94 -7.57
CA PRO A 171 -13.91 14.42 -8.94
C PRO A 171 -12.67 15.32 -9.05
N VAL A 172 -11.98 15.21 -10.18
CA VAL A 172 -10.86 16.08 -10.52
C VAL A 172 -11.39 17.37 -11.14
N ASN A 173 -11.00 18.52 -10.58
CA ASN A 173 -11.28 19.80 -11.20
C ASN A 173 -10.36 20.02 -12.42
N LEU A 174 -10.96 20.40 -13.55
CA LEU A 174 -10.25 20.68 -14.82
C LEU A 174 -9.88 22.16 -14.95
N HIS A 175 -9.20 22.73 -13.94
CA HIS A 175 -8.73 24.12 -13.99
C HIS A 175 -7.24 24.19 -14.31
#